data_919069974c0380fd15a12d05fe3d36b7
#
_entry.id   919069974c0380fd15a12d05fe3d36b7
#
_cell.length_a   1.000
_cell.length_b   1.000
_cell.length_c   1.000
_cell.angle_alpha   90.00
_cell.angle_beta   90.00
_cell.angle_gamma   90.00
#
_symmetry.space_group_name_H-M   'P 1'
#
loop_
_entity.id
_entity.type
_entity.pdbx_description
1 polymer ?
#
loop_
_entity_poly.entity_id
_entity_poly.type
_entity_poly.pdbx_seq_one_letter_code
_entity_poly.pdbx_strand_id
1 'polypeptide(L)'
;MRISRRTRTSRTAAAGLAAAAAVLTLVPATAAQAAPAAAAAPVAAAAPAPVSAAASTSAPGGNAAILGIDYGTWQREVAAIVDAARPAIEQRIAASPAGEKPALVLDIDNTSLETDFHWFWTYPTPAISKVRALTQYAHARGVAIFFVTARPGIIESLTEYNLKAVGYPVSGLYVRSLPDLFDEVSEYKTSKRAEIEARGYTIIANIGNSPTDLVGGHAERTVKLPDYGGKLS
;
A
#
# COMPACT_ATOMS: atom_id res chain seq x y z
N MET A 1 -63.00 24.34 -8.97
CA MET A 1 -63.77 24.94 -7.85
C MET A 1 -63.02 24.66 -6.55
N ARG A 2 -62.74 25.73 -5.84
CA ARG A 2 -62.18 25.90 -4.49
C ARG A 2 -60.70 25.68 -4.23
N ILE A 3 -60.07 26.81 -4.17
CA ILE A 3 -58.86 27.30 -3.52
C ILE A 3 -59.02 27.14 -1.99
N SER A 4 -57.96 26.73 -1.29
CA SER A 4 -57.78 27.16 0.10
C SER A 4 -56.28 27.33 0.39
N ARG A 5 -55.91 28.60 0.54
CA ARG A 5 -54.68 29.11 1.16
C ARG A 5 -54.84 29.12 2.68
N ARG A 6 -53.80 28.82 3.43
CA ARG A 6 -53.49 29.41 4.74
C ARG A 6 -52.00 29.32 4.97
N THR A 7 -51.28 30.40 4.90
CA THR A 7 -50.82 31.46 5.80
C THR A 7 -50.02 31.00 7.02
N ARG A 8 -48.76 31.36 6.96
CA ARG A 8 -47.85 32.07 7.87
C ARG A 8 -48.08 31.86 9.39
N THR A 9 -46.97 31.55 10.08
CA THR A 9 -46.57 32.37 11.26
C THR A 9 -45.06 32.24 11.49
N SER A 10 -44.43 33.42 11.44
CA SER A 10 -43.06 33.74 11.92
C SER A 10 -43.10 33.80 13.46
N ARG A 11 -42.02 33.36 14.12
CA ARG A 11 -41.69 33.82 15.48
C ARG A 11 -40.19 33.99 15.59
N THR A 12 -39.79 35.24 15.61
CA THR A 12 -38.57 35.82 16.12
C THR A 12 -38.63 35.92 17.66
N ALA A 13 -37.52 35.65 18.31
CA ALA A 13 -37.06 36.20 19.60
C ALA A 13 -35.84 35.37 20.04
N ALA A 14 -34.83 35.83 20.67
CA ALA A 14 -34.24 37.11 21.04
C ALA A 14 -32.87 36.79 21.63
N ALA A 15 -32.01 37.75 21.59
CA ALA A 15 -30.64 37.75 22.06
C ALA A 15 -30.50 37.47 23.57
N GLY A 16 -29.39 36.83 23.93
CA GLY A 16 -28.89 36.78 25.31
C GLY A 16 -27.36 36.91 25.30
N LEU A 17 -26.87 38.12 25.49
CA LEU A 17 -25.49 38.40 25.86
C LEU A 17 -25.27 37.98 27.32
N ALA A 18 -24.24 37.18 27.59
CA ALA A 18 -23.67 37.02 28.92
C ALA A 18 -22.17 37.24 28.83
N ALA A 19 -21.72 38.40 29.33
CA ALA A 19 -20.34 38.71 29.59
C ALA A 19 -19.92 38.03 30.90
N ALA A 20 -18.81 37.33 30.92
CA ALA A 20 -18.15 36.86 32.13
C ALA A 20 -16.70 37.32 32.14
N ALA A 21 -16.36 38.00 33.19
CA ALA A 21 -15.11 38.72 33.46
C ALA A 21 -13.93 37.77 33.66
N ALA A 22 -12.79 38.13 33.12
CA ALA A 22 -11.49 37.52 33.41
C ALA A 22 -10.95 37.99 34.75
N VAL A 23 -10.61 37.06 35.64
CA VAL A 23 -9.80 37.35 36.85
C VAL A 23 -8.38 36.88 36.55
N LEU A 24 -7.48 37.88 36.40
CA LEU A 24 -6.04 37.64 36.36
C LEU A 24 -5.54 37.44 37.79
N THR A 25 -5.03 36.28 38.13
CA THR A 25 -4.22 36.09 39.33
C THR A 25 -2.74 36.04 38.96
N LEU A 26 -2.01 37.07 39.38
CA LEU A 26 -0.55 37.12 39.37
C LEU A 26 0.00 36.18 40.45
N VAL A 27 0.87 35.25 40.05
CA VAL A 27 1.70 34.43 40.96
C VAL A 27 3.14 34.91 40.83
N PRO A 28 3.85 35.27 41.94
CA PRO A 28 5.22 35.75 41.88
C PRO A 28 6.20 34.63 41.57
N ALA A 29 7.14 34.90 40.68
CA ALA A 29 8.25 34.01 40.34
C ALA A 29 9.28 33.99 41.48
N THR A 30 9.49 32.84 42.07
CA THR A 30 10.64 32.55 42.92
C THR A 30 11.81 32.10 42.06
N ALA A 31 12.90 32.87 42.10
CA ALA A 31 14.16 32.52 41.46
C ALA A 31 14.82 31.39 42.25
N ALA A 32 14.95 30.23 41.62
CA ALA A 32 15.79 29.15 42.12
C ALA A 32 17.17 29.23 41.46
N GLN A 33 18.18 29.34 42.30
CA GLN A 33 19.60 29.38 41.94
C GLN A 33 20.04 28.07 41.31
N ALA A 34 20.67 28.15 40.15
CA ALA A 34 21.29 27.01 39.48
C ALA A 34 22.60 26.58 40.18
N ALA A 35 22.69 25.34 40.56
CA ALA A 35 23.95 24.70 40.88
C ALA A 35 24.68 24.28 39.60
N PRO A 36 26.03 24.29 39.57
CA PRO A 36 26.76 23.92 38.37
C PRO A 36 26.69 22.42 38.17
N ALA A 37 26.14 22.02 37.01
CA ALA A 37 26.14 20.61 36.56
C ALA A 37 27.55 20.25 36.10
N ALA A 38 28.05 19.15 36.65
CA ALA A 38 29.27 18.52 36.22
C ALA A 38 29.16 18.04 34.79
N ALA A 39 30.19 18.36 33.99
CA ALA A 39 30.28 17.94 32.60
C ALA A 39 30.34 16.43 32.48
N ALA A 40 29.29 15.81 31.99
CA ALA A 40 29.31 14.43 31.54
C ALA A 40 29.95 14.36 30.16
N ALA A 41 31.00 13.58 30.02
CA ALA A 41 31.66 13.29 28.77
C ALA A 41 30.67 12.67 27.75
N PRO A 42 30.78 13.00 26.44
CA PRO A 42 29.91 12.39 25.45
C PRO A 42 30.22 10.90 25.31
N VAL A 43 29.27 10.06 25.66
CA VAL A 43 29.30 8.63 25.27
C VAL A 43 29.13 8.61 23.75
N ALA A 44 30.18 8.23 23.04
CA ALA A 44 30.12 7.98 21.62
C ALA A 44 29.10 6.88 21.35
N ALA A 45 27.95 7.24 20.76
CA ALA A 45 27.02 6.28 20.24
C ALA A 45 27.71 5.52 19.10
N ALA A 46 28.02 4.24 19.35
CA ALA A 46 28.49 3.34 18.32
C ALA A 46 27.41 3.27 17.24
N ALA A 47 27.75 3.72 16.02
CA ALA A 47 26.92 3.53 14.85
C ALA A 47 26.66 2.02 14.69
N PRO A 48 25.41 1.60 14.41
CA PRO A 48 25.17 0.20 14.08
C PRO A 48 25.98 -0.14 12.84
N ALA A 49 26.80 -1.19 12.94
CA ALA A 49 27.54 -1.73 11.82
C ALA A 49 26.54 -2.01 10.67
N PRO A 50 26.92 -1.73 9.40
CA PRO A 50 26.09 -2.11 8.29
C PRO A 50 25.93 -3.63 8.34
N VAL A 51 24.71 -4.11 8.59
CA VAL A 51 24.36 -5.49 8.34
C VAL A 51 24.53 -5.69 6.84
N SER A 52 25.65 -6.26 6.46
CA SER A 52 25.86 -6.77 5.13
C SER A 52 24.75 -7.79 4.90
N ALA A 53 23.72 -7.38 4.16
CA ALA A 53 22.77 -8.31 3.61
C ALA A 53 23.59 -9.20 2.66
N ALA A 54 24.05 -10.34 3.20
CA ALA A 54 24.54 -11.41 2.36
C ALA A 54 23.40 -11.69 1.38
N ALA A 55 23.59 -11.29 0.13
CA ALA A 55 22.75 -11.73 -0.96
C ALA A 55 22.81 -13.24 -0.93
N SER A 56 21.78 -13.88 -0.42
CA SER A 56 21.61 -15.32 -0.54
C SER A 56 21.47 -15.58 -2.04
N THR A 57 22.58 -15.90 -2.68
CA THR A 57 22.59 -16.48 -4.02
C THR A 57 22.08 -17.92 -3.90
N SER A 58 20.82 -18.09 -3.54
CA SER A 58 20.15 -19.34 -3.79
C SER A 58 20.07 -19.49 -5.30
N ALA A 59 20.63 -20.58 -5.80
CA ALA A 59 20.49 -20.94 -7.22
C ALA A 59 19.00 -20.92 -7.57
N PRO A 60 18.60 -20.28 -8.69
CA PRO A 60 17.22 -20.23 -9.10
C PRO A 60 16.68 -21.64 -9.25
N GLY A 61 15.78 -22.01 -8.37
CA GLY A 61 14.99 -23.24 -8.46
C GLY A 61 13.55 -22.83 -8.71
N GLY A 62 12.85 -23.55 -9.58
CA GLY A 62 11.47 -23.26 -9.89
C GLY A 62 11.18 -23.24 -11.38
N ASN A 63 9.94 -22.94 -11.75
CA ASN A 63 9.49 -22.96 -13.15
C ASN A 63 10.29 -22.02 -14.05
N ALA A 64 10.67 -20.84 -13.58
CA ALA A 64 11.44 -19.87 -14.35
C ALA A 64 12.79 -20.41 -14.85
N ALA A 65 13.48 -21.20 -14.03
CA ALA A 65 14.72 -21.85 -14.43
C ALA A 65 14.50 -22.90 -15.54
N ILE A 66 13.40 -23.65 -15.46
CA ILE A 66 12.99 -24.62 -16.50
C ILE A 66 12.66 -23.89 -17.81
N LEU A 67 12.10 -22.69 -17.74
CA LEU A 67 11.74 -21.85 -18.88
C LEU A 67 12.91 -21.06 -19.44
N GLY A 68 14.12 -21.22 -18.86
CA GLY A 68 15.34 -20.51 -19.27
C GLY A 68 15.35 -19.02 -18.94
N ILE A 69 14.59 -18.59 -17.93
CA ILE A 69 14.57 -17.20 -17.48
C ILE A 69 15.64 -17.01 -16.41
N ASP A 70 16.60 -16.11 -16.69
CA ASP A 70 17.66 -15.77 -15.75
C ASP A 70 17.15 -14.88 -14.62
N TYR A 71 17.26 -15.37 -13.39
CA TYR A 71 16.79 -14.67 -12.19
C TYR A 71 17.44 -13.30 -12.02
N GLY A 72 18.75 -13.18 -12.22
CA GLY A 72 19.46 -11.92 -12.07
C GLY A 72 19.03 -10.88 -13.10
N THR A 73 18.75 -11.31 -14.32
CA THR A 73 18.21 -10.44 -15.38
C THR A 73 16.81 -9.97 -15.04
N TRP A 74 15.93 -10.89 -14.66
CA TRP A 74 14.56 -10.54 -14.24
C TRP A 74 14.56 -9.54 -13.07
N GLN A 75 15.36 -9.75 -12.03
CA GLN A 75 15.49 -8.83 -10.90
C GLN A 75 15.95 -7.43 -11.33
N ARG A 76 16.89 -7.32 -12.27
CA ARG A 76 17.33 -6.02 -12.79
C ARG A 76 16.23 -5.32 -13.60
N GLU A 77 15.49 -6.04 -14.42
CA GLU A 77 14.38 -5.51 -15.21
C GLU A 77 13.24 -5.02 -14.31
N VAL A 78 12.83 -5.83 -13.31
CA VAL A 78 11.85 -5.42 -12.30
C VAL A 78 12.33 -4.16 -11.58
N ALA A 79 13.59 -4.13 -11.13
CA ALA A 79 14.14 -2.98 -10.44
C ALA A 79 14.10 -1.72 -11.32
N ALA A 80 14.50 -1.82 -12.59
CA ALA A 80 14.48 -0.69 -13.51
C ALA A 80 13.06 -0.13 -13.73
N ILE A 81 12.05 -1.00 -13.86
CA ILE A 81 10.65 -0.59 -14.05
C ILE A 81 10.10 0.07 -12.79
N VAL A 82 10.33 -0.54 -11.62
CA VAL A 82 9.85 0.02 -10.35
C VAL A 82 10.53 1.35 -10.03
N ASP A 83 11.85 1.45 -10.22
CA ASP A 83 12.61 2.68 -10.00
C ASP A 83 12.17 3.80 -10.97
N ALA A 84 11.80 3.47 -12.21
CA ALA A 84 11.25 4.44 -13.17
C ALA A 84 9.83 4.91 -12.80
N ALA A 85 8.99 4.02 -12.27
CA ALA A 85 7.61 4.37 -11.88
C ALA A 85 7.54 5.13 -10.55
N ARG A 86 8.48 4.87 -9.66
CA ARG A 86 8.48 5.35 -8.27
C ARG A 86 8.35 6.86 -8.13
N PRO A 87 9.12 7.73 -8.84
CA PRO A 87 9.01 9.18 -8.66
C PRO A 87 7.61 9.72 -8.93
N ALA A 88 6.93 9.21 -9.95
CA ALA A 88 5.58 9.63 -10.29
C ALA A 88 4.54 9.15 -9.25
N ILE A 89 4.73 7.98 -8.66
CA ILE A 89 3.89 7.48 -7.55
C ILE A 89 4.13 8.32 -6.29
N GLU A 90 5.38 8.61 -5.96
CA GLU A 90 5.74 9.45 -4.81
C GLU A 90 5.18 10.85 -4.93
N GLN A 91 5.29 11.46 -6.12
CA GLN A 91 4.70 12.77 -6.42
C GLN A 91 3.18 12.75 -6.26
N ARG A 92 2.51 11.70 -6.77
CA ARG A 92 1.05 11.56 -6.65
C ARG A 92 0.61 11.39 -5.20
N ILE A 93 1.36 10.64 -4.39
CA ILE A 93 1.12 10.50 -2.95
C ILE A 93 1.24 11.87 -2.25
N ALA A 94 2.29 12.62 -2.55
CA ALA A 94 2.50 13.95 -1.95
C ALA A 94 1.44 14.96 -2.36
N ALA A 95 0.83 14.80 -3.54
CA ALA A 95 -0.23 15.65 -4.07
C ALA A 95 -1.65 15.17 -3.72
N SER A 96 -1.80 14.15 -2.88
CA SER A 96 -3.13 13.64 -2.50
C SER A 96 -3.96 14.71 -1.79
N PRO A 97 -5.19 14.99 -2.27
CA PRO A 97 -6.08 15.95 -1.62
C PRO A 97 -6.43 15.53 -0.18
N ALA A 98 -6.73 16.50 0.66
CA ALA A 98 -7.20 16.22 2.01
C ALA A 98 -8.50 15.39 2.00
N GLY A 99 -8.50 14.29 2.75
CA GLY A 99 -9.65 13.36 2.82
C GLY A 99 -9.67 12.29 1.72
N GLU A 100 -8.78 12.34 0.73
CA GLU A 100 -8.60 11.25 -0.22
C GLU A 100 -8.08 9.99 0.49
N LYS A 101 -8.49 8.83 -0.01
CA LYS A 101 -7.99 7.52 0.44
C LYS A 101 -7.20 6.87 -0.71
N PRO A 102 -5.92 7.27 -0.90
CA PRO A 102 -5.12 6.70 -1.98
C PRO A 102 -4.84 5.22 -1.73
N ALA A 103 -4.78 4.44 -2.80
CA ALA A 103 -4.50 3.02 -2.77
C ALA A 103 -3.52 2.60 -3.87
N LEU A 104 -2.70 1.60 -3.58
CA LEU A 104 -2.00 0.79 -4.56
C LEU A 104 -2.70 -0.56 -4.67
N VAL A 105 -2.87 -1.05 -5.89
CA VAL A 105 -3.33 -2.41 -6.16
C VAL A 105 -2.18 -3.19 -6.77
N LEU A 106 -1.95 -4.40 -6.31
CA LEU A 106 -0.89 -5.28 -6.77
C LEU A 106 -1.42 -6.69 -7.05
N ASP A 107 -0.91 -7.29 -8.10
CA ASP A 107 -0.94 -8.73 -8.23
C ASP A 107 0.10 -9.40 -7.31
N ILE A 108 0.05 -10.73 -7.17
CA ILE A 108 0.92 -11.46 -6.25
C ILE A 108 2.03 -12.20 -6.99
N ASP A 109 1.67 -13.13 -7.89
CA ASP A 109 2.63 -14.05 -8.49
C ASP A 109 3.54 -13.32 -9.48
N ASN A 110 4.86 -13.42 -9.26
CA ASN A 110 5.88 -12.69 -10.04
C ASN A 110 5.68 -11.16 -10.12
N THR A 111 4.80 -10.63 -9.28
CA THR A 111 4.58 -9.19 -9.07
C THR A 111 5.00 -8.76 -7.68
N SER A 112 4.48 -9.42 -6.65
CA SER A 112 4.81 -9.15 -5.24
C SER A 112 5.70 -10.24 -4.65
N LEU A 113 5.48 -11.50 -5.04
CA LEU A 113 6.25 -12.66 -4.63
C LEU A 113 6.98 -13.27 -5.82
N GLU A 114 8.18 -13.82 -5.57
CA GLU A 114 9.05 -14.44 -6.57
C GLU A 114 8.62 -15.90 -6.85
N THR A 115 7.34 -16.09 -7.19
CA THR A 115 6.67 -17.40 -7.17
C THR A 115 7.33 -18.40 -8.11
N ASP A 116 7.59 -18.04 -9.38
CA ASP A 116 8.18 -18.95 -10.35
C ASP A 116 9.70 -19.14 -10.20
N PHE A 117 10.35 -18.33 -9.37
CA PHE A 117 11.78 -18.43 -9.08
C PHE A 117 12.10 -19.29 -7.87
N HIS A 118 11.08 -19.82 -7.19
CA HIS A 118 11.23 -20.70 -6.04
C HIS A 118 10.36 -21.94 -6.20
N TRP A 119 10.81 -23.04 -5.61
CA TRP A 119 10.00 -24.26 -5.57
C TRP A 119 8.78 -24.06 -4.66
N PHE A 120 7.65 -24.72 -4.97
CA PHE A 120 6.40 -24.59 -4.22
C PHE A 120 6.51 -24.90 -2.72
N TRP A 121 7.54 -25.64 -2.30
CA TRP A 121 7.84 -25.91 -0.89
C TRP A 121 8.68 -24.80 -0.21
N THR A 122 9.18 -23.83 -0.96
CA THR A 122 9.83 -22.65 -0.40
C THR A 122 8.77 -21.70 0.16
N TYR A 123 8.56 -21.80 1.47
CA TYR A 123 7.51 -21.02 2.12
C TYR A 123 8.01 -20.44 3.44
N PRO A 124 7.81 -19.13 3.72
CA PRO A 124 7.16 -18.15 2.81
C PRO A 124 7.97 -17.91 1.53
N THR A 125 7.24 -17.77 0.40
CA THR A 125 7.85 -17.38 -0.87
C THR A 125 8.44 -15.97 -0.75
N PRO A 126 9.69 -15.72 -1.16
CA PRO A 126 10.34 -14.42 -1.03
C PRO A 126 9.60 -13.29 -1.72
N ALA A 127 9.73 -12.09 -1.13
CA ALA A 127 9.20 -10.87 -1.70
C ALA A 127 10.10 -10.29 -2.78
N ILE A 128 9.51 -9.73 -3.83
CA ILE A 128 10.22 -8.87 -4.77
C ILE A 128 10.62 -7.59 -4.05
N SER A 129 11.89 -7.44 -3.73
CA SER A 129 12.41 -6.43 -2.80
C SER A 129 12.06 -4.99 -3.17
N LYS A 130 12.12 -4.64 -4.45
CA LYS A 130 11.79 -3.29 -4.96
C LYS A 130 10.30 -2.97 -4.84
N VAL A 131 9.45 -3.93 -5.16
CA VAL A 131 7.99 -3.78 -5.04
C VAL A 131 7.60 -3.65 -3.56
N ARG A 132 8.15 -4.50 -2.70
CA ARG A 132 7.94 -4.40 -1.25
C ARG A 132 8.37 -3.04 -0.70
N ALA A 133 9.56 -2.56 -1.06
CA ALA A 133 10.06 -1.26 -0.61
C ALA A 133 9.14 -0.10 -1.05
N LEU A 134 8.59 -0.16 -2.27
CA LEU A 134 7.63 0.83 -2.76
C LEU A 134 6.32 0.79 -1.95
N THR A 135 5.78 -0.40 -1.68
CA THR A 135 4.54 -0.54 -0.89
C THR A 135 4.71 -0.10 0.56
N GLN A 136 5.85 -0.41 1.18
CA GLN A 136 6.17 0.07 2.53
C GLN A 136 6.30 1.59 2.59
N TYR A 137 6.96 2.20 1.60
CA TYR A 137 7.05 3.65 1.46
C TYR A 137 5.66 4.31 1.34
N ALA A 138 4.81 3.76 0.48
CA ALA A 138 3.46 4.25 0.25
C ALA A 138 2.59 4.09 1.51
N HIS A 139 2.61 2.92 2.13
CA HIS A 139 1.84 2.63 3.33
C HIS A 139 2.21 3.55 4.52
N ALA A 140 3.49 3.82 4.72
CA ALA A 140 3.97 4.77 5.73
C ALA A 140 3.47 6.21 5.51
N ARG A 141 2.86 6.50 4.34
CA ARG A 141 2.26 7.79 3.97
C ARG A 141 0.74 7.72 3.84
N GLY A 142 0.12 6.69 4.42
CA GLY A 142 -1.33 6.55 4.48
C GLY A 142 -1.97 5.92 3.24
N VAL A 143 -1.19 5.41 2.29
CA VAL A 143 -1.71 4.69 1.13
C VAL A 143 -2.12 3.27 1.53
N ALA A 144 -3.34 2.87 1.18
CA ALA A 144 -3.80 1.51 1.37
C ALA A 144 -3.17 0.57 0.33
N ILE A 145 -2.81 -0.64 0.75
CA ILE A 145 -2.19 -1.64 -0.14
C ILE A 145 -3.13 -2.82 -0.28
N PHE A 146 -3.66 -2.99 -1.48
CA PHE A 146 -4.57 -4.08 -1.84
C PHE A 146 -3.87 -5.07 -2.76
N PHE A 147 -4.15 -6.36 -2.53
CA PHE A 147 -3.69 -7.43 -3.39
C PHE A 147 -4.90 -8.06 -4.09
N VAL A 148 -4.80 -8.20 -5.41
CA VAL A 148 -5.85 -8.81 -6.26
C VAL A 148 -5.19 -9.89 -7.09
N THR A 149 -5.49 -11.15 -6.79
CA THR A 149 -4.79 -12.30 -7.36
C THR A 149 -5.73 -13.33 -7.98
N ALA A 150 -5.23 -14.08 -8.96
CA ALA A 150 -5.95 -15.24 -9.51
C ALA A 150 -5.93 -16.47 -8.59
N ARG A 151 -5.19 -16.43 -7.48
CA ARG A 151 -5.12 -17.54 -6.52
C ARG A 151 -6.50 -17.90 -5.98
N PRO A 152 -6.78 -19.23 -5.82
CA PRO A 152 -8.06 -19.67 -5.30
C PRO A 152 -8.23 -19.36 -3.81
N GLY A 153 -9.47 -19.12 -3.38
CA GLY A 153 -9.81 -18.76 -1.99
C GLY A 153 -9.42 -19.79 -0.96
N ILE A 154 -9.28 -21.07 -1.35
CA ILE A 154 -8.87 -22.13 -0.43
C ILE A 154 -7.47 -21.90 0.17
N ILE A 155 -6.64 -21.12 -0.49
CA ILE A 155 -5.28 -20.75 0.02
C ILE A 155 -5.18 -19.29 0.47
N GLU A 156 -6.31 -18.62 0.69
CA GLU A 156 -6.34 -17.20 1.11
C GLU A 156 -5.50 -16.94 2.36
N SER A 157 -5.75 -17.69 3.43
CA SER A 157 -5.03 -17.53 4.70
C SER A 157 -3.52 -17.75 4.56
N LEU A 158 -3.11 -18.73 3.74
CA LEU A 158 -1.70 -18.97 3.45
C LEU A 158 -1.11 -17.82 2.64
N THR A 159 -1.84 -17.31 1.66
CA THR A 159 -1.42 -16.19 0.83
C THR A 159 -1.24 -14.92 1.68
N GLU A 160 -2.20 -14.61 2.54
CA GLU A 160 -2.12 -13.46 3.45
C GLU A 160 -0.95 -13.60 4.43
N TYR A 161 -0.77 -14.78 5.02
CA TYR A 161 0.37 -15.06 5.91
C TYR A 161 1.69 -14.84 5.17
N ASN A 162 1.84 -15.37 3.94
CA ASN A 162 3.07 -15.19 3.16
C ASN A 162 3.40 -13.72 2.95
N LEU A 163 2.42 -12.92 2.46
CA LEU A 163 2.61 -11.48 2.23
C LEU A 163 3.06 -10.76 3.50
N LYS A 164 2.41 -11.03 4.64
CA LYS A 164 2.75 -10.43 5.92
C LYS A 164 4.12 -10.90 6.42
N ALA A 165 4.43 -12.19 6.32
CA ALA A 165 5.68 -12.77 6.78
C ALA A 165 6.90 -12.20 6.05
N VAL A 166 6.75 -11.86 4.75
CA VAL A 166 7.82 -11.24 3.98
C VAL A 166 7.78 -9.71 4.01
N GLY A 167 6.91 -9.11 4.85
CA GLY A 167 6.91 -7.70 5.19
C GLY A 167 6.08 -6.79 4.30
N TYR A 168 5.08 -7.32 3.58
CA TYR A 168 4.10 -6.47 2.91
C TYR A 168 3.07 -5.93 3.89
N PRO A 169 2.72 -4.63 3.83
CA PRO A 169 1.51 -4.12 4.45
C PRO A 169 0.29 -4.61 3.66
N VAL A 170 -0.70 -5.19 4.33
CA VAL A 170 -1.90 -5.74 3.68
C VAL A 170 -3.12 -4.99 4.21
N SER A 171 -3.70 -4.11 3.39
CA SER A 171 -4.96 -3.41 3.69
C SER A 171 -6.18 -4.21 3.22
N GLY A 172 -5.99 -5.12 2.28
CA GLY A 172 -6.99 -6.07 1.81
C GLY A 172 -6.39 -7.04 0.80
N LEU A 173 -7.00 -8.22 0.75
CA LEU A 173 -6.65 -9.31 -0.17
C LEU A 173 -7.92 -9.81 -0.85
N TYR A 174 -7.87 -9.92 -2.17
CA TYR A 174 -8.92 -10.48 -3.01
C TYR A 174 -8.39 -11.70 -3.74
N VAL A 175 -8.97 -12.84 -3.41
CA VAL A 175 -8.71 -14.15 -4.03
C VAL A 175 -9.95 -14.63 -4.75
N ARG A 176 -9.82 -15.55 -5.70
CA ARG A 176 -10.97 -16.08 -6.44
C ARG A 176 -11.72 -17.10 -5.58
N SER A 177 -12.95 -16.79 -5.20
CA SER A 177 -13.88 -17.73 -4.57
C SER A 177 -14.37 -18.76 -5.59
N LEU A 178 -15.13 -19.76 -5.15
CA LEU A 178 -15.64 -20.79 -6.07
C LEU A 178 -16.41 -20.21 -7.27
N PRO A 179 -17.34 -19.23 -7.11
CA PRO A 179 -17.99 -18.59 -8.25
C PRO A 179 -16.98 -17.88 -9.18
N ASP A 180 -16.04 -17.12 -8.62
CA ASP A 180 -15.07 -16.31 -9.37
C ASP A 180 -14.10 -17.17 -10.21
N LEU A 181 -13.93 -18.48 -9.87
CA LEU A 181 -13.06 -19.37 -10.62
C LEU A 181 -13.57 -19.69 -12.03
N PHE A 182 -14.85 -19.39 -12.31
CA PHE A 182 -15.46 -19.55 -13.64
C PHE A 182 -15.39 -18.27 -14.47
N ASP A 183 -15.05 -17.12 -13.87
CA ASP A 183 -14.90 -15.86 -14.56
C ASP A 183 -13.55 -15.78 -15.26
N GLU A 184 -13.47 -14.95 -16.31
CA GLU A 184 -12.18 -14.59 -16.89
C GLU A 184 -11.34 -13.80 -15.85
N VAL A 185 -10.04 -14.13 -15.77
CA VAL A 185 -9.14 -13.52 -14.76
C VAL A 185 -9.13 -11.99 -14.85
N SER A 186 -9.13 -11.46 -16.08
CA SER A 186 -9.14 -10.02 -16.34
C SER A 186 -10.43 -9.35 -15.86
N GLU A 187 -11.58 -9.98 -16.05
CA GLU A 187 -12.89 -9.48 -15.59
C GLU A 187 -12.96 -9.50 -14.07
N TYR A 188 -12.55 -10.60 -13.45
CA TYR A 188 -12.44 -10.69 -11.99
C TYR A 188 -11.56 -9.58 -11.42
N LYS A 189 -10.32 -9.43 -11.91
CA LYS A 189 -9.39 -8.40 -11.39
C LYS A 189 -9.92 -6.99 -11.61
N THR A 190 -10.56 -6.73 -12.73
CA THR A 190 -11.23 -5.44 -13.01
C THR A 190 -12.36 -5.18 -12.03
N SER A 191 -13.23 -6.17 -11.78
CA SER A 191 -14.35 -6.02 -10.84
C SER A 191 -13.87 -5.72 -9.41
N LYS A 192 -12.75 -6.34 -8.99
CA LYS A 192 -12.19 -6.08 -7.65
C LYS A 192 -11.57 -4.69 -7.52
N ARG A 193 -10.96 -4.14 -8.58
CA ARG A 193 -10.54 -2.74 -8.59
C ARG A 193 -11.74 -1.79 -8.51
N ALA A 194 -12.81 -2.05 -9.28
CA ALA A 194 -14.05 -1.27 -9.18
C ALA A 194 -14.67 -1.35 -7.77
N GLU A 195 -14.63 -2.51 -7.11
CA GLU A 195 -15.09 -2.67 -5.72
C GLU A 195 -14.25 -1.82 -4.75
N ILE A 196 -12.94 -1.78 -4.91
CA ILE A 196 -12.04 -0.93 -4.10
C ILE A 196 -12.41 0.55 -4.26
N GLU A 197 -12.62 1.02 -5.50
CA GLU A 197 -13.09 2.40 -5.75
C GLU A 197 -14.47 2.68 -5.15
N ALA A 198 -15.41 1.73 -5.25
CA ALA A 198 -16.73 1.84 -4.64
C ALA A 198 -16.68 1.97 -3.11
N ARG A 199 -15.62 1.49 -2.46
CA ARG A 199 -15.33 1.69 -1.03
C ARG A 199 -14.71 3.06 -0.72
N GLY A 200 -14.57 3.92 -1.73
CA GLY A 200 -14.09 5.30 -1.62
C GLY A 200 -12.57 5.44 -1.69
N TYR A 201 -11.85 4.46 -2.22
CA TYR A 201 -10.41 4.57 -2.48
C TYR A 201 -10.15 5.11 -3.88
N THR A 202 -9.06 5.85 -4.03
CA THR A 202 -8.50 6.24 -5.33
C THR A 202 -7.31 5.34 -5.62
N ILE A 203 -7.40 4.47 -6.62
CA ILE A 203 -6.30 3.60 -7.00
C ILE A 203 -5.29 4.43 -7.83
N ILE A 204 -4.25 4.93 -7.16
CA ILE A 204 -3.23 5.79 -7.77
C ILE A 204 -2.25 5.02 -8.66
N ALA A 205 -2.06 3.72 -8.40
CA ALA A 205 -1.34 2.82 -9.29
C ALA A 205 -1.81 1.38 -9.12
N ASN A 206 -1.80 0.63 -10.24
CA ASN A 206 -2.02 -0.79 -10.33
C ASN A 206 -0.77 -1.46 -10.92
N ILE A 207 -0.19 -2.43 -10.21
CA ILE A 207 1.09 -3.08 -10.53
C ILE A 207 0.83 -4.56 -10.79
N GLY A 208 1.30 -5.06 -11.92
CA GLY A 208 1.14 -6.46 -12.30
C GLY A 208 2.12 -6.89 -13.36
N ASN A 209 2.39 -8.20 -13.47
CA ASN A 209 3.24 -8.75 -14.51
C ASN A 209 2.42 -9.32 -15.68
N SER A 210 1.16 -9.71 -15.49
CA SER A 210 0.31 -10.19 -16.57
C SER A 210 -0.54 -9.06 -17.20
N PRO A 211 -0.85 -9.12 -18.51
CA PRO A 211 -1.84 -8.22 -19.10
C PRO A 211 -3.20 -8.26 -18.40
N THR A 212 -3.61 -9.42 -17.88
CA THR A 212 -4.89 -9.60 -17.16
C THR A 212 -4.96 -8.79 -15.86
N ASP A 213 -3.81 -8.39 -15.29
CA ASP A 213 -3.75 -7.56 -14.09
C ASP A 213 -4.12 -6.11 -14.38
N LEU A 214 -3.84 -5.64 -15.59
CA LEU A 214 -3.75 -4.21 -15.92
C LEU A 214 -4.89 -3.70 -16.81
N VAL A 215 -5.59 -4.59 -17.52
CA VAL A 215 -6.72 -4.23 -18.39
C VAL A 215 -7.96 -3.84 -17.58
N GLY A 216 -8.93 -3.17 -18.22
CA GLY A 216 -10.21 -2.82 -17.62
C GLY A 216 -10.23 -1.52 -16.80
N GLY A 217 -9.14 -0.79 -16.72
CA GLY A 217 -9.07 0.50 -16.02
C GLY A 217 -9.09 0.41 -14.50
N HIS A 218 -9.78 1.37 -13.85
CA HIS A 218 -9.87 1.47 -12.39
C HIS A 218 -8.51 1.66 -11.71
N ALA A 219 -7.65 2.49 -12.32
CA ALA A 219 -6.40 2.99 -11.73
C ALA A 219 -5.90 4.18 -12.55
N GLU A 220 -5.32 5.18 -11.90
CA GLU A 220 -4.74 6.33 -12.58
C GLU A 220 -3.50 5.95 -13.39
N ARG A 221 -2.77 4.93 -12.96
CA ARG A 221 -1.53 4.46 -13.59
C ARG A 221 -1.43 2.94 -13.53
N THR A 222 -0.87 2.35 -14.56
CA THR A 222 -0.47 0.95 -14.57
C THR A 222 1.05 0.82 -14.60
N VAL A 223 1.58 -0.18 -13.90
CA VAL A 223 3.02 -0.53 -13.90
C VAL A 223 3.14 -1.99 -14.31
N LYS A 224 3.59 -2.22 -15.54
CA LYS A 224 3.76 -3.57 -16.12
C LYS A 224 5.15 -4.09 -15.81
N LEU A 225 5.22 -5.17 -15.04
CA LEU A 225 6.45 -5.93 -14.77
C LEU A 225 6.69 -6.97 -15.87
N PRO A 226 7.91 -7.53 -15.98
CA PRO A 226 8.21 -8.53 -17.02
C PRO A 226 7.44 -9.82 -16.81
N ASP A 227 6.86 -10.35 -17.87
CA ASP A 227 6.18 -11.66 -17.91
C ASP A 227 6.80 -12.63 -18.93
N TYR A 228 7.77 -12.17 -19.71
CA TYR A 228 8.45 -12.94 -20.75
C TYR A 228 7.49 -13.62 -21.75
N GLY A 229 6.47 -12.86 -22.19
CA GLY A 229 5.48 -13.36 -23.13
C GLY A 229 4.52 -14.38 -22.49
N GLY A 230 4.15 -14.16 -21.22
CA GLY A 230 3.24 -14.99 -20.47
C GLY A 230 3.86 -16.25 -19.85
N LYS A 231 5.22 -16.34 -19.84
CA LYS A 231 5.91 -17.47 -19.19
C LYS A 231 5.93 -17.35 -17.67
N LEU A 232 5.82 -16.14 -17.15
CA LEU A 232 5.65 -15.83 -15.73
C LEU A 232 4.22 -15.36 -15.50
N SER A 233 3.37 -16.20 -14.99
CA SER A 233 1.93 -15.89 -14.80
C SER A 233 1.42 -16.36 -13.46
#